data_650465d9007dd07608866ef41c23ceed
#
_entry.id   650465d9007dd07608866ef41c23ceed
#
_cell.length_a   1.000
_cell.length_b   1.000
_cell.length_c   1.000
_cell.angle_alpha   90.00
_cell.angle_beta   90.00
_cell.angle_gamma   90.00
#
_symmetry.space_group_name_H-M   'P 1'
#
loop_
_entity.id
_entity.type
_entity.pdbx_description
1 polymer ?
#
loop_
_entity_poly.entity_id
_entity_poly.type
_entity_poly.pdbx_seq_one_letter_code
_entity_poly.pdbx_strand_id
1 'polypeptide(L)' 'MNRRNKVIEWRNREIYAEYIVHIRNGLPAMDAYAALSNTFDLDVDHIRRIIREQSRSLP' A
#
# COMPACT_ATOMS: atom_id res chain seq x y z
N MET A 1 4.09 14.58 -19.26
CA MET A 1 3.90 13.68 -18.16
C MET A 1 2.45 13.68 -17.71
N ASN A 2 1.92 12.52 -17.40
CA ASN A 2 0.52 12.34 -17.08
C ASN A 2 0.25 12.63 -15.60
N ARG A 3 -0.65 13.58 -15.31
CA ARG A 3 -1.06 13.94 -13.96
C ARG A 3 -1.60 12.72 -13.20
N ARG A 4 -2.31 11.85 -13.93
CA ARG A 4 -2.92 10.64 -13.38
C ARG A 4 -1.87 9.70 -12.79
N ASN A 5 -0.72 9.55 -13.45
CA ASN A 5 0.35 8.68 -12.98
C ASN A 5 0.95 9.18 -11.67
N LYS A 6 1.07 10.49 -11.50
CA LYS A 6 1.57 11.06 -10.26
C LYS A 6 0.63 10.81 -9.09
N VAL A 7 -0.67 10.89 -9.33
CA VAL A 7 -1.66 10.60 -8.31
C VAL A 7 -1.58 9.14 -7.88
N ILE A 8 -1.44 8.22 -8.84
CA ILE A 8 -1.31 6.80 -8.55
C ILE A 8 -0.02 6.51 -7.79
N GLU A 9 1.09 7.11 -8.19
CA GLU A 9 2.36 6.94 -7.49
C GLU A 9 2.27 7.43 -6.05
N TRP A 10 1.65 8.58 -5.84
CA TRP A 10 1.49 9.14 -4.51
C TRP A 10 0.62 8.22 -3.65
N ARG A 11 -0.48 7.74 -4.20
CA ARG A 11 -1.37 6.80 -3.50
C ARG A 11 -0.62 5.54 -3.11
N ASN A 12 0.19 5.00 -4.01
CA ASN A 12 0.91 3.75 -3.74
C ASN A 12 1.94 3.93 -2.64
N ARG A 13 2.60 5.08 -2.57
CA ARG A 13 3.53 5.38 -1.47
C ARG A 13 2.78 5.50 -0.15
N GLU A 14 1.60 6.11 -0.17
CA GLU A 14 0.77 6.21 1.03
C GLU A 14 0.34 4.84 1.53
N ILE A 15 -0.04 3.95 0.61
CA ILE A 15 -0.43 2.59 0.97
C ILE A 15 0.74 1.90 1.68
N TYR A 16 1.94 2.02 1.14
CA TYR A 16 3.10 1.38 1.74
C TYR A 16 3.42 1.99 3.11
N ALA A 17 3.35 3.31 3.24
CA ALA A 17 3.59 3.98 4.51
C ALA A 17 2.62 3.51 5.59
N GLU A 18 1.34 3.42 5.25
CA GLU A 18 0.33 2.96 6.20
C GLU A 18 0.51 1.48 6.53
N TYR A 19 0.94 0.68 5.56
CA TYR A 19 1.25 -0.72 5.80
C TYR A 19 2.33 -0.85 6.89
N ILE A 20 3.40 -0.07 6.76
CA ILE A 20 4.49 -0.10 7.75
C ILE A 20 3.98 0.28 9.14
N VAL A 21 3.12 1.28 9.22
CA VAL A 21 2.53 1.68 10.50
C VAL A 21 1.73 0.53 11.11
N HIS A 22 0.90 -0.14 10.32
CA HIS A 22 0.12 -1.27 10.81
C HIS A 22 1.01 -2.40 11.33
N ILE A 23 2.07 -2.73 10.58
CA ILE A 23 3.00 -3.77 10.99
C ILE A 23 3.70 -3.39 12.29
N ARG A 24 4.13 -2.15 12.44
CA ARG A 24 4.78 -1.68 13.67
C ARG A 24 3.84 -1.70 14.86
N ASN A 25 2.54 -1.53 14.61
CA ASN A 25 1.52 -1.59 15.65
C ASN A 25 1.12 -3.02 16.01
N GLY A 26 1.72 -4.01 15.35
CA GLY A 26 1.52 -5.41 15.69
C GLY A 26 0.45 -6.12 14.90
N LEU A 27 -0.11 -5.50 13.84
CA LEU A 27 -1.06 -6.18 13.00
C LEU A 27 -0.35 -7.25 12.15
N PRO A 28 -0.94 -8.45 12.05
CA PRO A 28 -0.45 -9.42 11.06
C PRO A 28 -0.59 -8.86 9.65
N ALA A 29 0.29 -9.29 8.75
CA ALA A 29 0.30 -8.78 7.38
C ALA A 29 -1.06 -8.89 6.69
N MET A 30 -1.74 -10.03 6.85
CA MET A 30 -3.05 -10.22 6.24
C MET A 30 -4.08 -9.22 6.74
N ASP A 31 -4.05 -8.91 8.03
CA ASP A 31 -4.96 -7.93 8.61
C ASP A 31 -4.64 -6.52 8.09
N ALA A 32 -3.36 -6.23 7.92
CA ALA A 32 -2.94 -4.94 7.35
C ALA A 32 -3.45 -4.79 5.91
N TYR A 33 -3.34 -5.85 5.11
CA TYR A 33 -3.86 -5.83 3.74
C TYR A 33 -5.36 -5.55 3.72
N ALA A 34 -6.10 -6.21 4.60
CA ALA A 34 -7.55 -6.02 4.67
C ALA A 34 -7.91 -4.60 5.08
N ALA A 35 -7.20 -4.04 6.05
CA ALA A 35 -7.42 -2.67 6.48
C ALA A 35 -7.16 -1.67 5.34
N LEU A 36 -6.07 -1.87 4.61
CA LEU A 36 -5.72 -0.98 3.50
C LEU A 36 -6.70 -1.14 2.33
N SER A 37 -7.16 -2.35 2.09
CA SER A 37 -8.17 -2.62 1.07
C SER A 37 -9.41 -1.76 1.34
N ASN A 38 -9.86 -1.71 2.58
CA ASN A 38 -10.99 -0.90 2.99
C ASN A 38 -10.70 0.60 2.87
N THR A 39 -9.55 1.02 3.36
CA THR A 39 -9.19 2.44 3.40
C THR A 39 -9.10 3.04 2.00
N PHE A 40 -8.52 2.29 1.06
CA PHE A 40 -8.25 2.79 -0.29
C PHE A 40 -9.22 2.25 -1.34
N ASP A 41 -10.17 1.44 -0.92
CA ASP A 41 -11.20 0.86 -1.81
C ASP A 41 -10.57 0.09 -2.98
N LEU A 42 -9.62 -0.77 -2.66
CA LEU A 42 -8.92 -1.62 -3.62
C LEU A 42 -8.96 -3.07 -3.14
N ASP A 43 -8.84 -4.00 -4.08
CA ASP A 43 -8.78 -5.43 -3.74
C ASP A 43 -7.53 -5.74 -2.91
N VAL A 44 -7.65 -6.73 -2.04
CA VAL A 44 -6.52 -7.20 -1.22
C VAL A 44 -5.34 -7.60 -2.12
N ASP A 45 -5.60 -8.31 -3.21
CA ASP A 45 -4.53 -8.72 -4.13
C ASP A 45 -3.82 -7.51 -4.74
N HIS A 46 -4.56 -6.47 -5.05
CA HIS A 46 -4.00 -5.23 -5.59
C HIS A 46 -3.11 -4.56 -4.54
N ILE A 47 -3.59 -4.51 -3.29
CA ILE A 47 -2.82 -3.95 -2.17
C ILE A 47 -1.50 -4.71 -2.00
N ARG A 48 -1.54 -6.03 -2.00
CA ARG A 48 -0.35 -6.85 -1.86
C ARG A 48 0.66 -6.56 -2.97
N ARG A 49 0.19 -6.43 -4.20
CA ARG A 49 1.06 -6.12 -5.34
C ARG A 49 1.72 -4.76 -5.16
N ILE A 50 0.95 -3.76 -4.76
CA ILE A 50 1.47 -2.41 -4.55
C ILE A 50 2.57 -2.43 -3.49
N ILE A 51 2.31 -3.09 -2.37
CA ILE A 51 3.28 -3.18 -1.28
C ILE A 51 4.55 -3.88 -1.73
N ARG A 52 4.42 -4.96 -2.47
CA ARG A 52 5.58 -5.68 -3.00
C ARG A 52 6.41 -4.79 -3.92
N GLU A 53 5.76 -4.06 -4.80
CA GLU A 53 6.46 -3.19 -5.75
C GLU A 53 7.14 -2.02 -5.03
N GLN A 54 6.48 -1.42 -4.05
CA GLN A 54 7.07 -0.33 -3.28
C GLN A 54 8.26 -0.82 -2.47
N SER A 55 8.14 -1.97 -1.85
CA SER A 55 9.23 -2.57 -1.09
C SER A 55 10.45 -2.84 -1.97
N ARG A 56 10.22 -3.24 -3.20
CA ARG A 56 11.29 -3.55 -4.15
C ARG A 56 11.98 -2.29 -4.67
N SER A 57 11.25 -1.18 -4.74
CA SER A 57 11.78 0.10 -5.24
C SER A 57 12.64 0.83 -4.23
N LEU A 58 12.53 0.50 -2.96
CA LEU A 58 13.27 1.20 -1.91
C LEU A 58 14.68 0.65 -1.81
N PRO A 59 15.65 1.53 -1.56
CA PRO A 59 17.05 1.11 -1.39
C PRO A 59 17.27 0.28 -0.15
#